data_e4911644cf20e4612bf2132613c6294c
#
_entry.id   e4911644cf20e4612bf2132613c6294c
#
_cell.length_a   1.000
_cell.length_b   1.000
_cell.length_c   1.000
_cell.angle_alpha   90.00
_cell.angle_beta   90.00
_cell.angle_gamma   90.00
#
_symmetry.space_group_name_H-M   'P 1'
#
loop_
_entity.id
_entity.type
_entity.pdbx_description
1 polymer ?
#
loop_
_entity_poly.entity_id
_entity_poly.type
_entity_poly.pdbx_seq_one_letter_code
_entity_poly.pdbx_strand_id
1 'polypeptide(L)'
;MPPIETMKFLFKDVFFYMIYFQEEGRVEKELEQDMRKSLIAVYSSLTSDGEESQTFEPKPYTDEMTFLDSLGEHNKIPEFMSEEDFDFYLKEFTNGGMRGPINWYRNIDKNWEITKDTHEKKISPPSCFIVGEHDPVAKWSLINPALHENLVSNHIIKNAGHWVQQEKPEEVNNILLDFLK
;
A
#
# COMPACT_ATOMS: atom_id res chain seq x y z
N MET A 1 -8.07 -21.66 -2.24
CA MET A 1 -7.82 -21.33 -0.83
C MET A 1 -8.03 -19.85 -0.65
N PRO A 2 -8.69 -19.37 0.40
CA PRO A 2 -8.87 -17.95 0.66
C PRO A 2 -7.52 -17.23 0.77
N PRO A 3 -7.42 -15.95 0.33
CA PRO A 3 -6.16 -15.23 0.31
C PRO A 3 -5.45 -15.12 1.67
N ILE A 4 -6.19 -14.87 2.75
CA ILE A 4 -5.59 -14.76 4.09
C ILE A 4 -5.00 -16.08 4.58
N GLU A 5 -5.64 -17.22 4.32
CA GLU A 5 -5.06 -18.53 4.62
C GLU A 5 -3.81 -18.82 3.78
N THR A 6 -3.83 -18.42 2.50
CA THR A 6 -2.66 -18.52 1.63
C THR A 6 -1.50 -17.69 2.18
N MET A 7 -1.78 -16.44 2.60
CA MET A 7 -0.77 -15.57 3.20
C MET A 7 -0.21 -16.16 4.50
N LYS A 8 -1.05 -16.70 5.39
CA LYS A 8 -0.61 -17.38 6.62
C LYS A 8 0.30 -18.56 6.34
N PHE A 9 0.06 -19.30 5.28
CA PHE A 9 0.92 -20.40 4.88
C PHE A 9 2.27 -19.91 4.32
N LEU A 10 2.24 -18.91 3.45
CA LEU A 10 3.45 -18.38 2.79
C LEU A 10 4.35 -17.58 3.75
N PHE A 11 3.76 -16.85 4.68
CA PHE A 11 4.46 -15.93 5.59
C PHE A 11 4.47 -16.40 7.05
N LYS A 12 4.39 -17.72 7.28
CA LYS A 12 4.28 -18.31 8.62
C LYS A 12 5.39 -17.91 9.60
N ASP A 13 6.59 -17.65 9.09
CA ASP A 13 7.80 -17.38 9.89
C ASP A 13 8.22 -15.89 9.85
N VAL A 14 7.44 -15.05 9.17
CA VAL A 14 7.76 -13.63 8.99
C VAL A 14 6.57 -12.74 9.34
N PHE A 15 6.84 -11.53 9.80
CA PHE A 15 5.80 -10.55 10.03
C PHE A 15 5.20 -10.10 8.69
N PHE A 16 3.88 -10.25 8.56
CA PHE A 16 3.17 -9.78 7.39
C PHE A 16 1.93 -8.96 7.80
N TYR A 17 1.95 -7.69 7.49
CA TYR A 17 0.99 -6.70 7.98
C TYR A 17 -0.46 -7.05 7.67
N MET A 18 -0.76 -7.64 6.50
CA MET A 18 -2.13 -8.01 6.14
C MET A 18 -2.70 -9.09 7.06
N ILE A 19 -1.85 -9.99 7.60
CA ILE A 19 -2.25 -10.99 8.59
C ILE A 19 -2.46 -10.31 9.94
N TYR A 20 -1.55 -9.42 10.33
CA TYR A 20 -1.62 -8.66 11.57
C TYR A 20 -2.90 -7.81 11.67
N PHE A 21 -3.33 -7.24 10.55
CA PHE A 21 -4.54 -6.41 10.47
C PHE A 21 -5.85 -7.17 10.60
N GLN A 22 -5.84 -8.51 10.54
CA GLN A 22 -7.07 -9.30 10.67
C GLN A 22 -7.66 -9.26 12.09
N GLU A 23 -6.83 -9.09 13.12
CA GLU A 23 -7.30 -8.97 14.50
C GLU A 23 -7.95 -7.58 14.72
N GLU A 24 -9.27 -7.58 15.00
CA GLU A 24 -10.01 -6.33 15.21
C GLU A 24 -9.52 -5.59 16.46
N GLY A 25 -9.30 -4.29 16.31
CA GLY A 25 -8.92 -3.38 17.40
C GLY A 25 -7.43 -3.39 17.74
N ARG A 26 -6.65 -4.39 17.29
CA ARG A 26 -5.22 -4.48 17.63
C ARG A 26 -4.43 -3.35 16.98
N VAL A 27 -4.46 -3.26 15.68
CA VAL A 27 -3.72 -2.25 14.92
C VAL A 27 -4.33 -0.85 15.07
N GLU A 28 -5.66 -0.75 15.23
CA GLU A 28 -6.30 0.53 15.51
C GLU A 28 -5.76 1.12 16.82
N LYS A 29 -5.75 0.31 17.89
CA LYS A 29 -5.22 0.73 19.20
C LYS A 29 -3.75 1.15 19.13
N GLU A 30 -2.94 0.46 18.33
CA GLU A 30 -1.53 0.78 18.11
C GLU A 30 -1.38 2.13 17.41
N LEU A 31 -2.01 2.31 16.24
CA LEU A 31 -1.84 3.48 15.40
C LEU A 31 -2.48 4.75 15.97
N GLU A 32 -3.58 4.60 16.71
CA GLU A 32 -4.32 5.72 17.31
C GLU A 32 -3.69 6.24 18.61
N GLN A 33 -2.68 5.55 19.19
CA GLN A 33 -1.94 6.07 20.34
C GLN A 33 -1.18 7.36 20.04
N ASP A 34 -0.59 7.43 18.84
CA ASP A 34 0.07 8.63 18.30
C ASP A 34 -0.16 8.67 16.80
N MET A 35 -1.26 9.28 16.40
CA MET A 35 -1.66 9.36 14.99
C MET A 35 -0.60 10.06 14.13
N ARG A 36 0.06 11.12 14.66
CA ARG A 36 1.12 11.84 13.95
C ARG A 36 2.30 10.91 13.64
N LYS A 37 2.81 10.20 14.64
CA LYS A 37 3.89 9.24 14.48
C LYS A 37 3.52 8.13 13.50
N SER A 38 2.32 7.62 13.61
CA SER A 38 1.82 6.53 12.76
C SER A 38 1.74 6.94 11.30
N LEU A 39 1.21 8.13 11.00
CA LEU A 39 1.13 8.64 9.63
C LEU A 39 2.53 8.90 9.04
N ILE A 40 3.44 9.50 9.82
CA ILE A 40 4.82 9.68 9.39
C ILE A 40 5.45 8.33 9.04
N ALA A 41 5.34 7.33 9.92
CA ALA A 41 5.92 6.02 9.68
C ALA A 41 5.35 5.35 8.42
N VAL A 42 4.03 5.36 8.23
CA VAL A 42 3.37 4.74 7.08
C VAL A 42 3.77 5.42 5.77
N TYR A 43 3.71 6.75 5.73
CA TYR A 43 4.02 7.47 4.48
C TYR A 43 5.52 7.44 4.15
N SER A 44 6.41 7.59 5.15
CA SER A 44 7.86 7.62 4.91
C SER A 44 8.47 6.25 4.61
N SER A 45 7.90 5.16 5.13
CA SER A 45 8.46 3.81 4.92
C SER A 45 8.31 3.31 3.48
N LEU A 46 7.42 3.89 2.69
CA LEU A 46 7.07 3.43 1.34
C LEU A 46 7.39 4.46 0.25
N THR A 47 8.02 5.59 0.61
CA THR A 47 8.46 6.61 -0.35
C THR A 47 9.82 6.29 -0.95
N SER A 48 10.16 6.95 -2.04
CA SER A 48 11.50 6.91 -2.65
C SER A 48 12.50 7.85 -1.98
N ASP A 49 12.10 8.61 -0.97
CA ASP A 49 12.97 9.57 -0.28
C ASP A 49 14.05 8.84 0.54
N GLY A 50 15.29 8.87 0.06
CA GLY A 50 16.45 8.34 0.73
C GLY A 50 17.27 7.35 -0.11
N GLU A 51 18.57 7.31 0.11
CA GLU A 51 19.55 6.45 -0.59
C GLU A 51 19.34 4.95 -0.31
N GLU A 52 18.51 4.61 0.65
CA GLU A 52 18.05 3.27 0.91
C GLU A 52 16.55 3.20 0.59
N SER A 53 16.23 2.88 -0.66
CA SER A 53 14.96 2.19 -0.94
C SER A 53 14.93 1.04 0.06
N GLN A 54 14.20 1.22 1.17
CA GLN A 54 14.12 0.17 2.17
C GLN A 54 13.53 -1.04 1.46
N THR A 55 14.40 -1.97 1.15
CA THR A 55 13.98 -3.28 0.70
C THR A 55 13.01 -3.73 1.79
N PHE A 56 11.78 -3.97 1.42
CA PHE A 56 10.79 -4.56 2.32
C PHE A 56 11.28 -5.97 2.65
N GLU A 57 12.30 -6.01 3.53
CA GLU A 57 12.85 -7.27 3.99
C GLU A 57 11.89 -7.87 5.01
N PRO A 58 11.41 -9.08 4.75
CA PRO A 58 10.55 -9.76 5.69
C PRO A 58 11.27 -9.90 7.04
N LYS A 59 10.76 -9.26 8.09
CA LYS A 59 11.28 -9.42 9.45
C LYS A 59 10.75 -10.72 10.04
N PRO A 60 11.57 -11.47 10.83
CA PRO A 60 11.07 -12.65 11.55
C PRO A 60 9.86 -12.28 12.41
N TYR A 61 8.84 -13.15 12.41
CA TYR A 61 7.68 -12.96 13.24
C TYR A 61 8.03 -13.20 14.72
N THR A 62 7.60 -12.27 15.57
CA THR A 62 7.54 -12.48 17.03
C THR A 62 6.18 -11.98 17.54
N ASP A 63 5.67 -12.57 18.63
CA ASP A 63 4.37 -12.18 19.18
C ASP A 63 4.33 -10.72 19.67
N GLU A 64 5.50 -10.17 20.00
CA GLU A 64 5.65 -8.80 20.50
C GLU A 64 5.75 -7.76 19.40
N MET A 65 6.02 -8.20 18.15
CA MET A 65 6.23 -7.30 17.01
C MET A 65 4.94 -6.59 16.62
N THR A 66 5.04 -5.28 16.48
CA THR A 66 3.94 -4.41 16.03
C THR A 66 4.09 -4.03 14.54
N PHE A 67 3.03 -3.46 13.98
CA PHE A 67 3.10 -2.95 12.61
C PHE A 67 4.10 -1.77 12.50
N LEU A 68 4.09 -0.85 13.46
CA LEU A 68 5.05 0.26 13.48
C LEU A 68 6.50 -0.21 13.59
N ASP A 69 6.78 -1.27 14.38
CA ASP A 69 8.12 -1.87 14.44
C ASP A 69 8.56 -2.42 13.08
N SER A 70 7.60 -2.92 12.30
CA SER A 70 7.90 -3.44 10.95
C SER A 70 8.31 -2.36 9.96
N LEU A 71 7.81 -1.14 10.13
CA LEU A 71 8.11 0.00 9.27
C LEU A 71 9.48 0.65 9.56
N GLY A 72 9.99 0.49 10.79
CA GLY A 72 11.21 1.16 11.24
C GLY A 72 10.96 2.55 11.82
N GLU A 73 12.04 3.26 12.14
CA GLU A 73 11.97 4.59 12.73
C GLU A 73 11.93 5.68 11.65
N HIS A 74 10.87 6.48 11.67
CA HIS A 74 10.70 7.64 10.81
C HIS A 74 10.30 8.85 11.65
N ASN A 75 11.02 9.96 11.50
CA ASN A 75 10.87 11.15 12.33
C ASN A 75 10.53 12.42 11.53
N LYS A 76 10.41 12.31 10.21
CA LYS A 76 10.15 13.45 9.31
C LYS A 76 8.98 13.13 8.40
N ILE A 77 8.21 14.16 8.10
CA ILE A 77 7.21 14.14 7.04
C ILE A 77 7.95 13.89 5.72
N PRO A 78 7.44 13.00 4.82
CA PRO A 78 8.05 12.76 3.53
C PRO A 78 8.14 14.03 2.68
N GLU A 79 9.18 14.17 1.87
CA GLU A 79 9.46 15.40 1.10
C GLU A 79 8.36 15.78 0.10
N PHE A 80 7.56 14.79 -0.35
CA PHE A 80 6.45 15.04 -1.27
C PHE A 80 5.23 15.69 -0.61
N MET A 81 5.20 15.80 0.73
CA MET A 81 4.06 16.30 1.50
C MET A 81 4.45 17.56 2.26
N SER A 82 3.71 18.65 2.06
CA SER A 82 3.88 19.86 2.87
C SER A 82 3.38 19.66 4.30
N GLU A 83 3.82 20.52 5.24
CA GLU A 83 3.27 20.53 6.61
C GLU A 83 1.75 20.79 6.62
N GLU A 84 1.24 21.64 5.73
CA GLU A 84 -0.19 21.93 5.60
C GLU A 84 -0.97 20.70 5.13
N ASP A 85 -0.47 20.00 4.13
CA ASP A 85 -1.09 18.76 3.65
C ASP A 85 -1.07 17.68 4.75
N PHE A 86 0.06 17.56 5.44
CA PHE A 86 0.18 16.59 6.53
C PHE A 86 -0.78 16.90 7.68
N ASP A 87 -0.93 18.17 8.07
CA ASP A 87 -1.86 18.59 9.13
C ASP A 87 -3.32 18.30 8.73
N PHE A 88 -3.65 18.42 7.44
CA PHE A 88 -4.94 18.01 6.91
C PHE A 88 -5.15 16.51 7.09
N TYR A 89 -4.20 15.67 6.67
CA TYR A 89 -4.26 14.21 6.87
C TYR A 89 -4.39 13.86 8.35
N LEU A 90 -3.54 14.45 9.21
CA LEU A 90 -3.55 14.21 10.65
C LEU A 90 -4.93 14.51 11.26
N LYS A 91 -5.55 15.62 10.89
CA LYS A 91 -6.89 16.00 11.33
C LYS A 91 -7.94 14.98 10.88
N GLU A 92 -7.93 14.59 9.61
CA GLU A 92 -8.93 13.68 9.05
C GLU A 92 -8.80 12.27 9.65
N PHE A 93 -7.58 11.74 9.78
CA PHE A 93 -7.36 10.44 10.41
C PHE A 93 -7.65 10.46 11.91
N THR A 94 -7.35 11.56 12.62
CA THR A 94 -7.71 11.70 14.04
C THR A 94 -9.23 11.69 14.24
N ASN A 95 -9.99 12.32 13.34
CA ASN A 95 -11.44 12.37 13.41
C ASN A 95 -12.08 11.05 12.94
N GLY A 96 -11.55 10.41 11.92
CA GLY A 96 -12.12 9.22 11.31
C GLY A 96 -11.68 7.89 11.95
N GLY A 97 -10.53 7.90 12.61
CA GLY A 97 -9.87 6.69 13.13
C GLY A 97 -9.30 5.78 12.06
N MET A 98 -8.61 4.73 12.49
CA MET A 98 -7.91 3.79 11.60
C MET A 98 -8.77 2.59 11.17
N ARG A 99 -9.96 2.40 11.75
CA ARG A 99 -10.82 1.26 11.42
C ARG A 99 -11.22 1.21 9.94
N GLY A 100 -11.54 2.36 9.34
CA GLY A 100 -11.91 2.44 7.92
C GLY A 100 -10.80 1.95 7.00
N PRO A 101 -9.60 2.54 7.04
CA PRO A 101 -8.44 2.09 6.27
C PRO A 101 -8.10 0.61 6.47
N ILE A 102 -8.10 0.13 7.71
CA ILE A 102 -7.75 -1.26 8.04
C ILE A 102 -8.79 -2.26 7.51
N ASN A 103 -10.06 -1.89 7.46
CA ASN A 103 -11.12 -2.76 6.94
C ASN A 103 -10.95 -3.13 5.44
N TRP A 104 -10.17 -2.38 4.66
CA TRP A 104 -9.80 -2.78 3.30
C TRP A 104 -9.12 -4.16 3.32
N TYR A 105 -8.22 -4.39 4.26
CA TYR A 105 -7.49 -5.65 4.41
C TYR A 105 -8.33 -6.76 5.04
N ARG A 106 -9.27 -6.44 5.94
CA ARG A 106 -10.18 -7.41 6.57
C ARG A 106 -11.22 -7.95 5.60
N ASN A 107 -11.51 -7.21 4.53
CA ASN A 107 -12.44 -7.64 3.50
C ASN A 107 -11.80 -8.47 2.37
N ILE A 108 -10.50 -8.77 2.41
CA ILE A 108 -9.79 -9.49 1.35
C ILE A 108 -10.46 -10.82 1.02
N ASP A 109 -10.70 -11.67 2.02
CA ASP A 109 -11.34 -12.98 1.80
C ASP A 109 -12.80 -12.85 1.35
N LYS A 110 -13.52 -11.87 1.90
CA LYS A 110 -14.90 -11.60 1.48
C LYS A 110 -14.96 -11.09 0.04
N ASN A 111 -14.06 -10.18 -0.32
CA ASN A 111 -13.95 -9.69 -1.70
C ASN A 111 -13.62 -10.83 -2.65
N TRP A 112 -12.67 -11.70 -2.30
CA TRP A 112 -12.31 -12.87 -3.08
C TRP A 112 -13.51 -13.82 -3.27
N GLU A 113 -14.31 -14.06 -2.23
CA GLU A 113 -15.51 -14.91 -2.30
C GLU A 113 -16.56 -14.32 -3.26
N ILE A 114 -16.90 -13.04 -3.14
CA ILE A 114 -17.95 -12.41 -3.96
C ILE A 114 -17.51 -12.17 -5.41
N THR A 115 -16.21 -12.11 -5.68
CA THR A 115 -15.65 -11.91 -7.03
C THR A 115 -15.20 -13.22 -7.69
N LYS A 116 -15.44 -14.39 -7.09
CA LYS A 116 -14.96 -15.68 -7.58
C LYS A 116 -15.27 -15.94 -9.06
N ASP A 117 -16.43 -15.51 -9.53
CA ASP A 117 -16.87 -15.72 -10.91
C ASP A 117 -16.15 -14.78 -11.92
N THR A 118 -15.28 -13.89 -11.42
CA THR A 118 -14.50 -12.95 -12.24
C THR A 118 -13.01 -13.24 -12.21
N HIS A 119 -12.50 -14.15 -11.36
CA HIS A 119 -11.07 -14.37 -11.18
C HIS A 119 -10.33 -14.80 -12.46
N GLU A 120 -11.01 -15.50 -13.35
CA GLU A 120 -10.46 -15.95 -14.64
C GLU A 120 -10.84 -15.06 -15.81
N LYS A 121 -11.66 -14.02 -15.56
CA LYS A 121 -12.08 -13.12 -16.64
C LYS A 121 -10.96 -12.14 -16.95
N LYS A 122 -10.77 -11.93 -18.25
CA LYS A 122 -9.85 -10.91 -18.73
C LYS A 122 -10.46 -9.52 -18.60
N ILE A 123 -9.59 -8.53 -18.41
CA ILE A 123 -9.94 -7.12 -18.38
C ILE A 123 -9.95 -6.64 -19.83
N SER A 124 -11.15 -6.48 -20.40
CA SER A 124 -11.33 -6.06 -21.79
C SER A 124 -11.34 -4.54 -22.03
N PRO A 125 -11.76 -3.69 -21.07
CA PRO A 125 -11.64 -2.24 -21.24
C PRO A 125 -10.17 -1.81 -21.44
N PRO A 126 -9.94 -0.68 -22.16
CA PRO A 126 -8.62 -0.06 -22.20
C PRO A 126 -8.08 0.14 -20.79
N SER A 127 -6.82 -0.25 -20.57
CA SER A 127 -6.17 -0.22 -19.26
C SER A 127 -4.86 0.54 -19.33
N CYS A 128 -4.58 1.36 -18.33
CA CYS A 128 -3.31 2.01 -18.11
C CYS A 128 -2.77 1.59 -16.74
N PHE A 129 -1.47 1.24 -16.68
CA PHE A 129 -0.79 0.94 -15.43
C PHE A 129 0.30 1.95 -15.15
N ILE A 130 0.34 2.43 -13.92
CA ILE A 130 1.33 3.40 -13.45
C ILE A 130 1.86 2.91 -12.10
N VAL A 131 3.17 2.85 -11.94
CA VAL A 131 3.82 2.41 -10.70
C VAL A 131 5.13 3.16 -10.48
N GLY A 132 5.53 3.35 -9.23
CA GLY A 132 6.83 3.88 -8.88
C GLY A 132 7.94 2.84 -9.05
N GLU A 133 9.12 3.27 -9.51
CA GLU A 133 10.30 2.41 -9.72
C GLU A 133 10.73 1.70 -8.43
N HIS A 134 10.55 2.37 -7.29
CA HIS A 134 10.97 1.89 -5.96
C HIS A 134 9.80 1.36 -5.12
N ASP A 135 8.61 1.20 -5.71
CA ASP A 135 7.47 0.63 -4.99
C ASP A 135 7.76 -0.83 -4.59
N PRO A 136 7.88 -1.13 -3.28
CA PRO A 136 8.13 -2.50 -2.84
C PRO A 136 6.97 -3.45 -3.18
N VAL A 137 5.74 -2.93 -3.26
CA VAL A 137 4.54 -3.70 -3.58
C VAL A 137 4.53 -4.09 -5.06
N ALA A 138 5.11 -3.25 -5.93
CA ALA A 138 5.21 -3.55 -7.37
C ALA A 138 5.99 -4.84 -7.65
N LYS A 139 6.94 -5.20 -6.81
CA LYS A 139 7.71 -6.46 -6.93
C LYS A 139 6.84 -7.70 -6.68
N TRP A 140 5.73 -7.55 -6.01
CA TRP A 140 4.81 -8.64 -5.61
C TRP A 140 3.49 -8.61 -6.37
N SER A 141 3.03 -7.43 -6.75
CA SER A 141 1.82 -7.23 -7.55
C SER A 141 2.19 -7.03 -9.01
N LEU A 142 2.78 -8.06 -9.60
CA LEU A 142 3.03 -8.03 -11.03
C LEU A 142 1.68 -7.94 -11.74
N ILE A 143 1.52 -6.89 -12.55
CA ILE A 143 0.50 -6.94 -13.58
C ILE A 143 0.73 -8.25 -14.33
N ASN A 144 -0.28 -9.09 -14.32
CA ASN A 144 -0.29 -10.20 -15.25
C ASN A 144 -0.82 -9.70 -16.59
N PRO A 145 0.06 -9.41 -17.58
CA PRO A 145 -0.40 -8.90 -18.89
C PRO A 145 -1.39 -9.84 -19.57
N ALA A 146 -1.36 -11.13 -19.20
CA ALA A 146 -2.29 -12.12 -19.76
C ALA A 146 -3.74 -11.89 -19.31
N LEU A 147 -3.97 -11.15 -18.24
CA LEU A 147 -5.31 -10.77 -17.78
C LEU A 147 -5.86 -9.52 -18.49
N HIS A 148 -5.01 -8.75 -19.15
CA HIS A 148 -5.41 -7.53 -19.87
C HIS A 148 -5.47 -7.78 -21.35
N GLU A 149 -6.67 -7.72 -21.96
CA GLU A 149 -6.84 -7.82 -23.42
C GLU A 149 -6.41 -6.53 -24.12
N ASN A 150 -6.50 -5.40 -23.42
CA ASN A 150 -6.24 -4.08 -23.99
C ASN A 150 -5.45 -3.21 -23.00
N LEU A 151 -4.20 -3.60 -22.71
CA LEU A 151 -3.25 -2.78 -21.95
C LEU A 151 -2.67 -1.72 -22.90
N VAL A 152 -3.25 -0.51 -22.86
CA VAL A 152 -2.87 0.60 -23.74
C VAL A 152 -1.49 1.14 -23.40
N SER A 153 -1.19 1.25 -22.11
CA SER A 153 0.10 1.79 -21.65
C SER A 153 0.51 1.23 -20.29
N ASN A 154 1.82 1.19 -20.07
CA ASN A 154 2.44 0.71 -18.84
C ASN A 154 3.62 1.62 -18.49
N HIS A 155 3.57 2.29 -17.35
CA HIS A 155 4.52 3.32 -16.97
C HIS A 155 5.18 2.98 -15.62
N ILE A 156 6.51 2.98 -15.61
CA ILE A 156 7.33 2.93 -14.41
C ILE A 156 7.91 4.32 -14.19
N ILE A 157 7.43 5.02 -13.16
CA ILE A 157 7.86 6.38 -12.84
C ILE A 157 9.18 6.33 -12.06
N LYS A 158 10.20 6.95 -12.59
CA LYS A 158 11.53 6.96 -11.98
C LYS A 158 11.55 7.79 -10.71
N ASN A 159 12.38 7.35 -9.76
CA ASN A 159 12.53 8.01 -8.46
C ASN A 159 11.17 8.28 -7.78
N ALA A 160 10.29 7.28 -7.83
CA ALA A 160 9.02 7.27 -7.11
C ALA A 160 8.84 5.95 -6.37
N GLY A 161 8.27 6.01 -5.18
CA GLY A 161 7.91 4.85 -4.36
C GLY A 161 6.45 4.45 -4.53
N HIS A 162 5.85 4.01 -3.43
CA HIS A 162 4.47 3.51 -3.40
C HIS A 162 3.42 4.62 -3.62
N TRP A 163 3.71 5.84 -3.16
CA TRP A 163 2.79 6.97 -3.24
C TRP A 163 2.96 7.75 -4.54
N VAL A 164 3.11 7.04 -5.65
CA VAL A 164 3.52 7.57 -6.95
C VAL A 164 2.73 8.79 -7.41
N GLN A 165 1.41 8.84 -7.16
CA GLN A 165 0.54 9.95 -7.52
C GLN A 165 0.77 11.20 -6.64
N GLN A 166 1.32 11.04 -5.44
CA GLN A 166 1.67 12.14 -4.53
C GLN A 166 3.13 12.56 -4.71
N GLU A 167 4.02 11.58 -4.96
CA GLU A 167 5.44 11.84 -5.19
C GLU A 167 5.73 12.49 -6.55
N LYS A 168 4.96 12.15 -7.59
CA LYS A 168 5.13 12.62 -8.97
C LYS A 168 3.79 13.03 -9.62
N PRO A 169 3.06 13.99 -9.03
CA PRO A 169 1.70 14.32 -9.46
C PRO A 169 1.61 14.81 -10.91
N GLU A 170 2.56 15.63 -11.37
CA GLU A 170 2.55 16.14 -12.73
C GLU A 170 2.71 15.05 -13.77
N GLU A 171 3.65 14.12 -13.54
CA GLU A 171 3.92 13.01 -14.46
C GLU A 171 2.74 12.04 -14.52
N VAL A 172 2.19 11.66 -13.36
CA VAL A 172 1.01 10.80 -13.28
C VAL A 172 -0.20 11.45 -13.95
N ASN A 173 -0.46 12.74 -13.68
CA ASN A 173 -1.58 13.45 -14.29
C ASN A 173 -1.45 13.55 -15.81
N ASN A 174 -0.26 13.80 -16.35
CA ASN A 174 -0.03 13.85 -17.79
C ASN A 174 -0.34 12.50 -18.45
N ILE A 175 0.11 11.39 -17.86
CA ILE A 175 -0.18 10.05 -18.34
C ILE A 175 -1.68 9.76 -18.31
N LEU A 176 -2.37 10.10 -17.22
CA LEU A 176 -3.81 9.91 -17.10
C LEU A 176 -4.59 10.75 -18.10
N LEU A 177 -4.20 12.01 -18.31
CA LEU A 177 -4.85 12.89 -19.31
C LEU A 177 -4.64 12.39 -20.72
N ASP A 178 -3.48 11.82 -21.04
CA ASP A 178 -3.25 11.22 -22.37
C ASP A 178 -4.04 9.93 -22.56
N PHE A 179 -4.15 9.11 -21.53
CA PHE A 179 -4.94 7.88 -21.56
C PHE A 179 -6.45 8.13 -21.72
N LEU A 180 -6.97 9.23 -21.17
CA LEU A 180 -8.40 9.57 -21.19
C LEU A 180 -8.85 10.33 -22.47
N LYS A 181 -7.95 10.66 -23.41
CA LYS A 181 -8.29 11.27 -24.70
C LYS A 181 -8.85 10.24 -25.69
#